data_c0e310ca7540138dd5f3f58327305ced
#
_entry.id   c0e310ca7540138dd5f3f58327305ced
#
_cell.length_a   1.000
_cell.length_b   1.000
_cell.length_c   1.000
_cell.angle_alpha   90.00
_cell.angle_beta   90.00
_cell.angle_gamma   90.00
#
_symmetry.space_group_name_H-M   'P 1'
#
loop_
_entity.id
_entity.type
_entity.pdbx_description
1 polymer ?
#
loop_
_entity_poly.entity_id
_entity_poly.type
_entity_poly.pdbx_seq_one_letter_code
_entity_poly.pdbx_strand_id
1 'polypeptide(L)'
;VEDDPYGDLYFDQAPPASLLSLSASVPGSRDWLAHCGSLSKVLCPGLRIGWLIANPELLARATMCKQFSDAHTSTYAQATAAQYLRSGVMPQTLARVRAVYAKRAQAMCDALRSELGDAVEFVQPQGGLFLWVRLTGATGQERDANALAKRAIEQGVAFVPGAPFFSQNPDPSTLRLSFATADEERIREGIARLKKAFKA
;
A
#
# COMPACT_ATOMS: atom_id res chain seq x y z
N VAL A 1 0.94 16.27 8.17
CA VAL A 1 0.30 14.98 8.50
C VAL A 1 1.20 13.87 8.00
N GLU A 2 1.47 12.89 8.85
CA GLU A 2 2.13 11.64 8.52
C GLU A 2 1.08 10.54 8.54
N ASP A 3 0.80 9.94 7.39
CA ASP A 3 -0.13 8.81 7.26
C ASP A 3 0.68 7.55 6.97
N ASP A 4 0.84 6.70 7.98
CA ASP A 4 1.73 5.55 7.92
C ASP A 4 1.01 4.21 8.20
N PRO A 5 0.21 3.71 7.24
CA PRO A 5 -0.37 2.38 7.34
C PRO A 5 0.57 1.25 6.89
N TYR A 6 1.75 1.55 6.33
CA TYR A 6 2.63 0.57 5.67
C TYR A 6 4.05 0.49 6.25
N GLY A 7 4.46 1.39 7.13
CA GLY A 7 5.84 1.47 7.64
C GLY A 7 6.38 0.17 8.21
N ASP A 8 5.52 -0.62 8.83
CA ASP A 8 5.90 -1.94 9.34
C ASP A 8 6.06 -3.03 8.27
N LEU A 9 5.70 -2.78 7.01
CA LEU A 9 5.76 -3.76 5.91
C LEU A 9 6.99 -3.57 5.02
N TYR A 10 8.14 -3.21 5.60
CA TYR A 10 9.41 -3.17 4.87
C TYR A 10 9.99 -4.57 4.66
N PHE A 11 10.87 -4.74 3.66
CA PHE A 11 11.46 -6.05 3.35
C PHE A 11 12.79 -6.24 4.09
N ASP A 12 13.85 -5.59 3.63
CA ASP A 12 15.19 -5.79 4.19
C ASP A 12 15.61 -4.68 5.14
N GLN A 13 15.37 -3.42 4.78
CA GLN A 13 15.76 -2.25 5.56
C GLN A 13 14.55 -1.57 6.17
N ALA A 14 14.63 -1.29 7.47
CA ALA A 14 13.62 -0.49 8.13
C ALA A 14 13.49 0.88 7.46
N PRO A 15 12.27 1.44 7.38
CA PRO A 15 12.07 2.77 6.83
C PRO A 15 12.78 3.81 7.69
N PRO A 16 12.99 5.04 7.16
CA PRO A 16 13.46 6.16 7.96
C PRO A 16 12.59 6.37 9.21
N ALA A 17 13.18 6.96 10.24
CA ALA A 17 12.46 7.31 11.46
C ALA A 17 11.23 8.17 11.13
N SER A 18 10.08 7.87 11.76
CA SER A 18 8.84 8.62 11.57
C SER A 18 9.00 10.09 11.99
N LEU A 19 8.22 10.98 11.37
CA LEU A 19 8.16 12.38 11.79
C LEU A 19 7.79 12.49 13.27
N LEU A 20 6.92 11.58 13.74
CA LEU A 20 6.55 11.51 15.15
C LEU A 20 7.76 11.24 16.05
N SER A 21 8.63 10.29 15.69
CA SER A 21 9.82 9.99 16.48
C SER A 21 10.86 11.13 16.41
N LEU A 22 11.04 11.72 15.23
CA LEU A 22 11.94 12.85 15.00
C LEU A 22 11.49 14.13 15.72
N SER A 23 10.19 14.29 15.96
CA SER A 23 9.64 15.45 16.67
C SER A 23 10.19 15.63 18.09
N ALA A 24 10.69 14.56 18.71
CA ALA A 24 11.33 14.62 20.02
C ALA A 24 12.63 15.45 20.02
N SER A 25 13.32 15.54 18.89
CA SER A 25 14.59 16.29 18.73
C SER A 25 14.39 17.72 18.21
N VAL A 26 13.15 18.12 17.83
CA VAL A 26 12.86 19.45 17.30
C VAL A 26 11.84 20.17 18.20
N PRO A 27 12.28 21.12 19.03
CA PRO A 27 11.39 21.81 19.96
C PRO A 27 10.18 22.45 19.25
N GLY A 28 8.98 22.27 19.80
CA GLY A 28 7.73 22.83 19.29
C GLY A 28 7.14 22.12 18.06
N SER A 29 7.87 21.21 17.42
CA SER A 29 7.38 20.54 16.21
C SER A 29 6.17 19.62 16.48
N ARG A 30 6.04 19.10 17.69
CA ARG A 30 4.96 18.18 18.09
C ARG A 30 3.58 18.82 18.02
N ASP A 31 3.50 20.14 18.17
CA ASP A 31 2.24 20.89 18.08
C ASP A 31 1.70 20.98 16.65
N TRP A 32 2.57 20.77 15.65
CA TRP A 32 2.27 20.86 14.23
C TRP A 32 2.18 19.49 13.54
N LEU A 33 2.32 18.41 14.31
CA LEU A 33 2.33 17.07 13.78
C LEU A 33 1.01 16.34 14.04
N ALA A 34 0.53 15.63 13.03
CA ALA A 34 -0.52 14.63 13.13
C ALA A 34 -0.02 13.33 12.51
N HIS A 35 0.04 12.25 13.32
CA HIS A 35 0.42 10.92 12.86
C HIS A 35 -0.78 10.01 12.87
N CYS A 36 -1.08 9.40 11.72
CA CYS A 36 -2.14 8.42 11.53
C CYS A 36 -1.53 7.04 11.36
N GLY A 37 -2.00 6.08 12.14
CA GLY A 37 -1.60 4.68 12.03
C GLY A 37 -2.81 3.74 11.91
N SER A 38 -2.57 2.52 11.47
CA SER A 38 -3.63 1.54 11.24
C SER A 38 -3.17 0.11 11.46
N LEU A 39 -4.06 -0.74 12.00
CA LEU A 39 -3.86 -2.19 12.05
C LEU A 39 -4.34 -2.92 10.78
N SER A 40 -4.92 -2.20 9.82
CA SER A 40 -5.54 -2.82 8.65
C SER A 40 -4.55 -3.58 7.76
N LYS A 41 -3.29 -3.19 7.72
CA LYS A 41 -2.29 -3.79 6.83
C LYS A 41 -1.34 -4.74 7.55
N VAL A 42 -1.22 -4.59 8.85
CA VAL A 42 -0.27 -5.34 9.69
C VAL A 42 -0.94 -6.43 10.54
N LEU A 43 -2.25 -6.33 10.77
CA LEU A 43 -3.01 -7.31 11.54
C LEU A 43 -4.24 -7.80 10.76
N CYS A 44 -5.29 -7.00 10.68
CA CYS A 44 -6.52 -7.41 10.03
C CYS A 44 -7.35 -6.19 9.57
N PRO A 45 -7.63 -6.06 8.26
CA PRO A 45 -8.42 -4.94 7.75
C PRO A 45 -9.85 -4.92 8.26
N GLY A 46 -10.43 -6.08 8.58
CA GLY A 46 -11.81 -6.21 9.06
C GLY A 46 -12.04 -5.66 10.47
N LEU A 47 -11.00 -5.48 11.29
CA LEU A 47 -11.14 -4.89 12.62
C LEU A 47 -11.45 -3.39 12.58
N ARG A 48 -11.14 -2.70 11.50
CA ARG A 48 -11.39 -1.27 11.33
C ARG A 48 -10.77 -0.39 12.43
N ILE A 49 -9.52 -0.71 12.84
CA ILE A 49 -8.78 0.01 13.86
C ILE A 49 -7.71 0.87 13.22
N GLY A 50 -7.74 2.14 13.56
CA GLY A 50 -6.69 3.12 13.32
C GLY A 50 -6.58 4.06 14.52
N TRP A 51 -5.56 4.88 14.55
CA TRP A 51 -5.32 5.88 15.60
C TRP A 51 -4.77 7.17 15.02
N LEU A 52 -5.00 8.24 15.75
CA LEU A 52 -4.43 9.56 15.48
C LEU A 52 -3.64 10.01 16.72
N ILE A 53 -2.40 10.44 16.51
CA ILE A 53 -1.56 11.10 17.49
C ILE A 53 -1.36 12.53 17.01
N ALA A 54 -1.80 13.51 17.78
CA ALA A 54 -1.74 14.92 17.42
C ALA A 54 -1.77 15.82 18.67
N ASN A 55 -1.72 17.12 18.50
CA ASN A 55 -1.89 18.06 19.59
C ASN A 55 -3.32 18.00 20.17
N PRO A 56 -3.54 18.47 21.42
CA PRO A 56 -4.85 18.34 22.08
C PRO A 56 -5.99 19.05 21.35
N GLU A 57 -5.74 20.18 20.70
CA GLU A 57 -6.80 20.93 19.99
C GLU A 57 -7.31 20.12 18.78
N LEU A 58 -6.40 19.58 17.96
CA LEU A 58 -6.76 18.74 16.83
C LEU A 58 -7.47 17.46 17.28
N LEU A 59 -6.98 16.83 18.38
CA LEU A 59 -7.61 15.63 18.93
C LEU A 59 -9.03 15.90 19.42
N ALA A 60 -9.30 17.02 20.09
CA ALA A 60 -10.63 17.37 20.55
C ALA A 60 -11.61 17.53 19.38
N ARG A 61 -11.20 18.20 18.30
CA ARG A 61 -12.03 18.36 17.10
C ARG A 61 -12.25 17.03 16.36
N ALA A 62 -11.18 16.22 16.20
CA ALA A 62 -11.28 14.91 15.57
C ALA A 62 -12.20 13.97 16.35
N THR A 63 -12.13 14.00 17.69
CA THR A 63 -13.01 13.21 18.58
C THR A 63 -14.46 13.62 18.40
N MET A 64 -14.75 14.93 18.36
CA MET A 64 -16.09 15.43 18.12
C MET A 64 -16.62 15.00 16.74
N CYS A 65 -15.81 15.15 15.67
CA CYS A 65 -16.20 14.68 14.33
C CYS A 65 -16.49 13.18 14.33
N LYS A 66 -15.66 12.37 15.01
CA LYS A 66 -15.86 10.94 15.11
C LYS A 66 -17.16 10.55 15.80
N GLN A 67 -17.54 11.26 16.87
CA GLN A 67 -18.80 11.02 17.57
C GLN A 67 -20.01 11.17 16.65
N PHE A 68 -19.98 12.14 15.73
CA PHE A 68 -21.06 12.37 14.76
C PHE A 68 -20.98 11.48 13.51
N SER A 69 -19.79 10.92 13.21
CA SER A 69 -19.60 10.06 12.03
C SER A 69 -19.96 8.61 12.28
N ASP A 70 -19.42 8.02 13.35
CA ASP A 70 -19.54 6.58 13.64
C ASP A 70 -19.71 6.25 15.14
N ALA A 71 -19.93 7.26 15.99
CA ALA A 71 -19.97 7.21 17.44
C ALA A 71 -18.63 6.75 18.06
N HIS A 72 -18.18 5.52 17.77
CA HIS A 72 -16.89 5.00 18.23
C HIS A 72 -16.46 3.76 17.43
N THR A 73 -15.16 3.46 17.46
CA THR A 73 -14.64 2.18 16.98
C THR A 73 -15.13 1.04 17.88
N SER A 74 -15.55 -0.09 17.30
CA SER A 74 -16.03 -1.26 18.06
C SER A 74 -15.13 -1.61 19.23
N THR A 75 -15.67 -1.63 20.45
CA THR A 75 -14.95 -2.01 21.67
C THR A 75 -14.49 -3.46 21.64
N TYR A 76 -15.25 -4.35 21.01
CA TYR A 76 -14.85 -5.74 20.80
C TYR A 76 -13.61 -5.83 19.91
N ALA A 77 -13.58 -5.10 18.80
CA ALA A 77 -12.43 -5.06 17.92
C ALA A 77 -11.19 -4.49 18.62
N GLN A 78 -11.35 -3.42 19.40
CA GLN A 78 -10.27 -2.85 20.20
C GLN A 78 -9.73 -3.83 21.25
N ALA A 79 -10.61 -4.52 21.99
CA ALA A 79 -10.22 -5.53 22.98
C ALA A 79 -9.46 -6.70 22.33
N THR A 80 -9.95 -7.19 21.18
CA THR A 80 -9.31 -8.26 20.42
C THR A 80 -7.90 -7.84 19.96
N ALA A 81 -7.76 -6.66 19.37
CA ALA A 81 -6.46 -6.14 18.95
C ALA A 81 -5.51 -5.93 20.13
N ALA A 82 -6.01 -5.38 21.25
CA ALA A 82 -5.21 -5.17 22.45
C ALA A 82 -4.71 -6.50 23.03
N GLN A 83 -5.55 -7.54 23.06
CA GLN A 83 -5.15 -8.87 23.50
C GLN A 83 -4.07 -9.46 22.58
N TYR A 84 -4.22 -9.34 21.27
CA TYR A 84 -3.22 -9.79 20.30
C TYR A 84 -1.89 -9.07 20.49
N LEU A 85 -1.91 -7.74 20.61
CA LEU A 85 -0.69 -6.95 20.82
C LEU A 85 0.02 -7.31 22.15
N ARG A 86 -0.73 -7.52 23.24
CA ARG A 86 -0.19 -7.94 24.53
C ARG A 86 0.38 -9.35 24.52
N SER A 87 -0.06 -10.22 23.62
CA SER A 87 0.46 -11.60 23.52
C SER A 87 1.92 -11.66 23.08
N GLY A 88 2.48 -10.58 22.55
CA GLY A 88 3.86 -10.51 22.06
C GLY A 88 4.12 -11.25 20.73
N VAL A 89 3.08 -11.75 20.06
CA VAL A 89 3.21 -12.53 18.82
C VAL A 89 3.42 -11.62 17.58
N MET A 90 3.07 -10.34 17.69
CA MET A 90 3.11 -9.37 16.57
C MET A 90 4.46 -9.32 15.84
N PRO A 91 5.64 -9.25 16.51
CA PRO A 91 6.93 -9.21 15.81
C PRO A 91 7.18 -10.44 14.92
N GLN A 92 6.82 -11.64 15.41
CA GLN A 92 6.97 -12.88 14.63
C GLN A 92 6.03 -12.91 13.43
N THR A 93 4.80 -12.44 13.60
CA THR A 93 3.83 -12.31 12.50
C THR A 93 4.34 -11.36 11.44
N LEU A 94 4.84 -10.18 11.83
CA LEU A 94 5.41 -9.20 10.90
C LEU A 94 6.61 -9.77 10.14
N ALA A 95 7.53 -10.45 10.81
CA ALA A 95 8.69 -11.05 10.15
C ALA A 95 8.25 -12.06 9.06
N ARG A 96 7.26 -12.91 9.34
CA ARG A 96 6.71 -13.85 8.37
C ARG A 96 6.02 -13.15 7.20
N VAL A 97 5.21 -12.13 7.48
CA VAL A 97 4.48 -11.37 6.46
C VAL A 97 5.46 -10.63 5.54
N ARG A 98 6.48 -9.97 6.09
CA ARG A 98 7.54 -9.30 5.34
C ARG A 98 8.24 -10.27 4.37
N ALA A 99 8.62 -11.45 4.85
CA ALA A 99 9.27 -12.46 4.02
C ALA A 99 8.39 -12.95 2.85
N VAL A 100 7.09 -13.13 3.09
CA VAL A 100 6.13 -13.50 2.04
C VAL A 100 5.99 -12.38 1.01
N TYR A 101 5.81 -11.15 1.46
CA TYR A 101 5.62 -10.02 0.54
C TYR A 101 6.89 -9.70 -0.24
N ALA A 102 8.08 -9.83 0.35
CA ALA A 102 9.34 -9.68 -0.37
C ALA A 102 9.45 -10.68 -1.54
N LYS A 103 9.13 -11.96 -1.32
CA LYS A 103 9.13 -12.98 -2.38
C LYS A 103 8.14 -12.68 -3.49
N ARG A 104 6.94 -12.27 -3.14
CA ARG A 104 5.89 -11.91 -4.11
C ARG A 104 6.24 -10.67 -4.90
N ALA A 105 6.78 -9.63 -4.26
CA ALA A 105 7.26 -8.43 -4.92
C ALA A 105 8.38 -8.76 -5.92
N GLN A 106 9.34 -9.59 -5.51
CA GLN A 106 10.41 -10.04 -6.39
C GLN A 106 9.86 -10.81 -7.60
N ALA A 107 8.96 -11.78 -7.38
CA ALA A 107 8.32 -12.54 -8.46
C ALA A 107 7.57 -11.64 -9.45
N MET A 108 6.89 -10.60 -8.95
CA MET A 108 6.19 -9.62 -9.80
C MET A 108 7.18 -8.78 -10.62
N CYS A 109 8.25 -8.29 -10.00
CA CYS A 109 9.29 -7.51 -10.70
C CYS A 109 9.97 -8.33 -11.79
N ASP A 110 10.32 -9.60 -11.49
CA ASP A 110 10.97 -10.49 -12.45
C ASP A 110 10.05 -10.84 -13.61
N ALA A 111 8.77 -11.12 -13.32
CA ALA A 111 7.78 -11.37 -14.35
C ALA A 111 7.55 -10.15 -15.27
N LEU A 112 7.46 -8.95 -14.71
CA LEU A 112 7.33 -7.72 -15.50
C LEU A 112 8.53 -7.50 -16.41
N ARG A 113 9.75 -7.68 -15.90
CA ARG A 113 10.99 -7.56 -16.70
C ARG A 113 11.04 -8.57 -17.83
N SER A 114 10.71 -9.85 -17.54
CA SER A 114 10.78 -10.92 -18.53
C SER A 114 9.67 -10.86 -19.58
N GLU A 115 8.45 -10.48 -19.19
CA GLU A 115 7.29 -10.53 -20.06
C GLU A 115 7.03 -9.23 -20.82
N LEU A 116 7.29 -8.08 -20.19
CA LEU A 116 6.94 -6.77 -20.74
C LEU A 116 8.19 -5.92 -21.09
N GLY A 117 9.36 -6.22 -20.51
CA GLY A 117 10.61 -5.53 -20.84
C GLY A 117 10.47 -4.01 -20.82
N ASP A 118 10.86 -3.37 -21.93
CA ASP A 118 10.85 -1.93 -22.09
C ASP A 118 9.45 -1.30 -22.23
N ALA A 119 8.39 -2.10 -22.30
CA ALA A 119 7.01 -1.58 -22.34
C ALA A 119 6.57 -0.98 -21.00
N VAL A 120 7.27 -1.30 -19.91
CA VAL A 120 6.98 -0.80 -18.57
C VAL A 120 8.25 -0.37 -17.84
N GLU A 121 8.12 0.65 -17.00
CA GLU A 121 9.14 1.05 -16.06
C GLU A 121 8.59 1.05 -14.63
N PHE A 122 9.41 0.70 -13.67
CA PHE A 122 9.07 0.71 -12.25
C PHE A 122 10.32 0.71 -11.37
N VAL A 123 10.16 1.19 -10.14
CA VAL A 123 11.17 1.06 -9.09
C VAL A 123 10.83 -0.17 -8.27
N GLN A 124 11.84 -1.02 -8.01
CA GLN A 124 11.65 -2.20 -7.16
C GLN A 124 11.23 -1.78 -5.76
N PRO A 125 10.11 -2.28 -5.23
CA PRO A 125 9.61 -1.87 -3.92
C PRO A 125 10.50 -2.41 -2.80
N GLN A 126 10.72 -1.59 -1.78
CA GLN A 126 11.44 -1.98 -0.55
C GLN A 126 10.47 -2.36 0.59
N GLY A 127 9.18 -2.36 0.32
CA GLY A 127 8.13 -2.67 1.27
C GLY A 127 6.73 -2.48 0.70
N GLY A 128 5.72 -2.54 1.55
CA GLY A 128 4.33 -2.33 1.20
C GLY A 128 3.67 -3.53 0.52
N LEU A 129 2.63 -3.26 -0.25
CA LEU A 129 1.73 -4.25 -0.87
C LEU A 129 1.57 -4.05 -2.37
N PHE A 130 2.17 -2.99 -2.93
CA PHE A 130 1.90 -2.51 -4.27
C PHE A 130 3.17 -2.20 -5.03
N LEU A 131 3.10 -2.39 -6.33
CA LEU A 131 4.08 -1.91 -7.28
C LEU A 131 3.45 -0.81 -8.13
N TRP A 132 4.12 0.33 -8.23
CA TRP A 132 3.75 1.41 -9.12
C TRP A 132 4.50 1.25 -10.44
N VAL A 133 3.76 1.20 -11.53
CA VAL A 133 4.28 0.90 -12.86
C VAL A 133 3.86 2.02 -13.81
N ARG A 134 4.74 2.39 -14.73
CA ARG A 134 4.46 3.30 -15.83
C ARG A 134 4.57 2.57 -17.16
N LEU A 135 3.62 2.83 -18.05
CA LEU A 135 3.62 2.38 -19.44
C LEU A 135 4.49 3.32 -20.26
N THR A 136 5.55 2.81 -20.88
CA THR A 136 6.52 3.64 -21.64
C THR A 136 6.04 4.00 -23.04
N GLY A 137 5.24 3.13 -23.67
CA GLY A 137 4.87 3.23 -25.07
C GLY A 137 6.03 2.95 -26.04
N ALA A 138 7.10 2.32 -25.58
CA ALA A 138 8.36 2.15 -26.29
C ALA A 138 8.24 1.42 -27.65
N THR A 139 7.15 0.73 -27.92
CA THR A 139 6.94 -0.06 -29.15
C THR A 139 5.64 0.32 -29.87
N GLY A 140 5.16 1.58 -29.69
CA GLY A 140 3.85 2.02 -30.19
C GLY A 140 2.66 1.38 -29.45
N GLN A 141 2.93 0.78 -28.29
CA GLN A 141 1.93 0.15 -27.44
C GLN A 141 1.11 1.17 -26.67
N GLU A 142 0.04 0.67 -26.07
CA GLU A 142 -0.87 1.46 -25.24
C GLU A 142 -0.14 2.17 -24.09
N ARG A 143 -0.42 3.46 -23.94
CA ARG A 143 0.05 4.30 -22.84
C ARG A 143 -1.07 4.73 -21.90
N ASP A 144 -2.33 4.39 -22.20
CA ASP A 144 -3.46 4.67 -21.33
C ASP A 144 -3.79 3.44 -20.48
N ALA A 145 -3.50 3.53 -19.18
CA ALA A 145 -3.79 2.46 -18.24
C ALA A 145 -5.29 2.16 -18.11
N ASN A 146 -6.19 3.11 -18.39
CA ASN A 146 -7.63 2.83 -18.37
C ASN A 146 -8.04 1.99 -19.58
N ALA A 147 -7.49 2.26 -20.76
CA ALA A 147 -7.74 1.45 -21.95
C ALA A 147 -7.16 0.04 -21.76
N LEU A 148 -5.92 -0.05 -21.24
CA LEU A 148 -5.29 -1.33 -20.92
C LEU A 148 -6.07 -2.12 -19.87
N ALA A 149 -6.63 -1.47 -18.84
CA ALA A 149 -7.40 -2.14 -17.79
C ALA A 149 -8.63 -2.87 -18.33
N LYS A 150 -9.32 -2.30 -19.31
CA LYS A 150 -10.47 -2.94 -19.96
C LYS A 150 -10.07 -4.26 -20.63
N ARG A 151 -9.02 -4.23 -21.45
CA ARG A 151 -8.49 -5.43 -22.12
C ARG A 151 -7.89 -6.45 -21.13
N ALA A 152 -7.26 -5.98 -20.05
CA ALA A 152 -6.70 -6.85 -19.03
C ALA A 152 -7.80 -7.65 -18.30
N ILE A 153 -8.95 -7.04 -18.03
CA ILE A 153 -10.10 -7.73 -17.43
C ILE A 153 -10.58 -8.87 -18.33
N GLU A 154 -10.60 -8.70 -19.65
CA GLU A 154 -10.95 -9.75 -20.60
C GLU A 154 -9.95 -10.92 -20.57
N GLN A 155 -8.70 -10.66 -20.17
CA GLN A 155 -7.67 -11.67 -19.94
C GLN A 155 -7.67 -12.22 -18.51
N GLY A 156 -8.63 -11.82 -17.65
CA GLY A 156 -8.75 -12.25 -16.27
C GLY A 156 -7.75 -11.60 -15.32
N VAL A 157 -7.25 -10.40 -15.66
CA VAL A 157 -6.34 -9.61 -14.83
C VAL A 157 -6.98 -8.26 -14.49
N ALA A 158 -6.98 -7.91 -13.20
CA ALA A 158 -7.42 -6.60 -12.75
C ALA A 158 -6.25 -5.85 -12.09
N PHE A 159 -6.14 -4.58 -12.39
CA PHE A 159 -5.24 -3.63 -11.73
C PHE A 159 -5.93 -2.27 -11.54
N VAL A 160 -5.31 -1.37 -10.81
CA VAL A 160 -5.86 -0.02 -10.61
C VAL A 160 -5.10 0.97 -11.49
N PRO A 161 -5.76 1.65 -12.46
CA PRO A 161 -5.15 2.77 -13.17
C PRO A 161 -4.69 3.86 -12.22
N GLY A 162 -3.54 4.48 -12.53
CA GLY A 162 -2.88 5.42 -11.61
C GLY A 162 -3.46 6.82 -11.60
N ALA A 163 -4.11 7.25 -12.67
CA ALA A 163 -4.61 8.62 -12.82
C ALA A 163 -5.42 9.14 -11.61
N PRO A 164 -6.31 8.35 -10.96
CA PRO A 164 -7.07 8.80 -9.78
C PRO A 164 -6.24 9.10 -8.53
N PHE A 165 -4.96 8.72 -8.48
CA PHE A 165 -4.08 8.99 -7.35
C PHE A 165 -3.37 10.36 -7.43
N PHE A 166 -3.53 11.06 -8.53
CA PHE A 166 -2.95 12.39 -8.70
C PHE A 166 -3.94 13.46 -8.27
N SER A 167 -3.49 14.42 -7.49
CA SER A 167 -4.31 15.59 -7.10
C SER A 167 -4.44 16.61 -8.23
N GLN A 168 -3.44 16.69 -9.11
CA GLN A 168 -3.39 17.55 -10.29
C GLN A 168 -2.62 16.85 -11.41
N ASN A 169 -2.93 17.18 -12.66
CA ASN A 169 -2.24 16.66 -13.84
C ASN A 169 -2.10 15.13 -13.84
N PRO A 170 -3.20 14.38 -13.87
CA PRO A 170 -3.17 12.92 -13.79
C PRO A 170 -2.33 12.34 -14.95
N ASP A 171 -1.44 11.40 -14.63
CA ASP A 171 -0.67 10.67 -15.62
C ASP A 171 -1.42 9.38 -16.01
N PRO A 172 -2.03 9.31 -17.21
CA PRO A 172 -2.79 8.15 -17.65
C PRO A 172 -1.91 6.93 -17.93
N SER A 173 -0.59 7.10 -18.03
CA SER A 173 0.33 5.98 -18.27
C SER A 173 0.65 5.16 -17.03
N THR A 174 0.19 5.57 -15.86
CA THR A 174 0.52 4.90 -14.60
C THR A 174 -0.53 3.90 -14.17
N LEU A 175 -0.10 2.87 -13.46
CA LEU A 175 -0.97 1.84 -12.87
C LEU A 175 -0.37 1.28 -11.59
N ARG A 176 -1.23 0.73 -10.73
CA ARG A 176 -0.84 0.08 -9.48
C ARG A 176 -1.17 -1.41 -9.53
N LEU A 177 -0.17 -2.25 -9.38
CA LEU A 177 -0.30 -3.69 -9.21
C LEU A 177 -0.23 -4.05 -7.72
N SER A 178 -0.97 -5.09 -7.31
CA SER A 178 -0.95 -5.61 -5.95
C SER A 178 -0.38 -7.01 -5.91
N PHE A 179 0.60 -7.25 -5.04
CA PHE A 179 1.16 -8.57 -4.75
C PHE A 179 0.68 -9.11 -3.37
N ALA A 180 -0.35 -8.50 -2.78
CA ALA A 180 -0.78 -8.82 -1.42
C ALA A 180 -1.43 -10.20 -1.29
N THR A 181 -2.22 -10.63 -2.27
CA THR A 181 -3.09 -11.81 -2.16
C THR A 181 -2.68 -13.00 -3.02
N ALA A 182 -2.15 -12.75 -4.21
CA ALA A 182 -1.70 -13.82 -5.11
C ALA A 182 -0.35 -14.39 -4.66
N ASP A 183 -0.16 -15.70 -4.80
CA ASP A 183 1.14 -16.36 -4.67
C ASP A 183 2.03 -16.08 -5.89
N GLU A 184 3.28 -16.50 -5.84
CA GLU A 184 4.28 -16.22 -6.88
C GLU A 184 3.90 -16.83 -8.24
N GLU A 185 3.23 -17.98 -8.27
CA GLU A 185 2.78 -18.64 -9.51
C GLU A 185 1.67 -17.86 -10.18
N ARG A 186 0.65 -17.48 -9.41
CA ARG A 186 -0.47 -16.65 -9.89
C ARG A 186 0.00 -15.26 -10.32
N ILE A 187 1.02 -14.70 -9.65
CA ILE A 187 1.62 -13.42 -10.06
C ILE A 187 2.24 -13.57 -11.45
N ARG A 188 3.07 -14.59 -11.69
CA ARG A 188 3.69 -14.84 -13.01
C ARG A 188 2.64 -15.06 -14.08
N GLU A 189 1.62 -15.89 -13.80
CA GLU A 189 0.50 -16.11 -14.71
C GLU A 189 -0.25 -14.81 -15.01
N GLY A 190 -0.54 -14.00 -14.00
CA GLY A 190 -1.21 -12.70 -14.14
C GLY A 190 -0.42 -11.76 -15.07
N ILE A 191 0.88 -11.67 -14.92
CA ILE A 191 1.72 -10.83 -15.79
C ILE A 191 1.78 -11.38 -17.21
N ALA A 192 1.83 -12.70 -17.40
CA ALA A 192 1.76 -13.31 -18.74
C ALA A 192 0.40 -13.03 -19.44
N ARG A 193 -0.70 -13.02 -18.69
CA ARG A 193 -2.01 -12.61 -19.19
C ARG A 193 -2.07 -11.11 -19.49
N LEU A 194 -1.46 -10.26 -18.65
CA LEU A 194 -1.35 -8.83 -18.89
C LEU A 194 -0.63 -8.55 -20.21
N LYS A 195 0.44 -9.30 -20.52
CA LYS A 195 1.15 -9.22 -21.82
C LYS A 195 0.21 -9.43 -23.01
N LYS A 196 -0.76 -10.34 -22.90
CA LYS A 196 -1.75 -10.57 -23.99
C LYS A 196 -2.62 -9.33 -24.19
N ALA A 197 -3.00 -8.65 -23.11
CA ALA A 197 -3.78 -7.41 -23.19
C ALA A 197 -3.03 -6.24 -23.86
N PHE A 198 -1.69 -6.23 -23.83
CA PHE A 198 -0.89 -5.25 -24.58
C PHE A 198 -0.93 -5.48 -26.11
N LYS A 199 -1.18 -6.71 -26.55
CA LYS A 199 -1.15 -7.09 -27.97
C LYS A 199 -2.53 -7.06 -28.62
N ALA A 200 -3.57 -6.99 -27.81
CA ALA A 200 -4.96 -6.89 -28.24
C ALA A 200 -5.37 -5.44 -28.47
#